data_c32aff12d48cafc7bf5c43ca7d378e8e
#
_entry.id   c32aff12d48cafc7bf5c43ca7d378e8e
#
_cell.length_a   1.000
_cell.length_b   1.000
_cell.length_c   1.000
_cell.angle_alpha   90.00
_cell.angle_beta   90.00
_cell.angle_gamma   90.00
#
_symmetry.space_group_name_H-M   'P 1'
#
loop_
_entity.id
_entity.type
_entity.pdbx_description
1 polymer ?
#
loop_
_entity_poly.entity_id
_entity_poly.type
_entity_poly.pdbx_seq_one_letter_code
_entity_poly.pdbx_strand_id
1 'polypeptide(L)'
;MSAAMEPLGVHHVSINVRDAAEGVAFFTEVLGLTVRVDRPDFRFGGAWLDIGGQQVHLIEAEVPDDCGQHFAIHVADIDAAVTALRQRGVEVSDPKPVA
;
A
#
# COMPACT_ATOMS: atom_id res chain seq x y z
N MET A 1 24.91 -23.51 5.27
CA MET A 1 24.55 -22.99 6.60
C MET A 1 23.19 -22.38 6.57
N SER A 2 22.36 -22.68 7.57
CA SER A 2 21.07 -22.04 7.71
C SER A 2 21.22 -20.65 8.31
N ALA A 3 20.43 -19.70 7.86
CA ALA A 3 20.33 -18.40 8.52
C ALA A 3 19.66 -18.57 9.89
N ALA A 4 20.01 -17.71 10.87
CA ALA A 4 19.38 -17.73 12.19
C ALA A 4 17.90 -17.32 12.11
N MET A 5 17.53 -16.51 11.13
CA MET A 5 16.15 -16.13 10.83
C MET A 5 15.75 -16.84 9.53
N GLU A 6 14.55 -17.39 9.51
CA GLU A 6 14.00 -18.03 8.31
C GLU A 6 12.83 -17.19 7.80
N PRO A 7 13.10 -16.11 7.05
CA PRO A 7 12.04 -15.23 6.60
C PRO A 7 11.14 -15.91 5.57
N LEU A 8 9.84 -15.76 5.73
CA LEU A 8 8.83 -16.31 4.82
C LEU A 8 8.27 -15.27 3.86
N GLY A 9 8.51 -14.01 4.11
CA GLY A 9 8.02 -12.92 3.28
C GLY A 9 7.88 -11.63 4.08
N VAL A 10 7.26 -10.65 3.47
CA VAL A 10 6.89 -9.41 4.15
C VAL A 10 5.49 -9.59 4.73
N HIS A 11 5.32 -9.35 6.03
CA HIS A 11 4.01 -9.44 6.68
C HIS A 11 3.17 -8.22 6.32
N HIS A 12 3.73 -7.04 6.51
CA HIS A 12 3.06 -5.79 6.17
C HIS A 12 4.09 -4.68 5.94
N VAL A 13 3.62 -3.63 5.27
CA VAL A 13 4.32 -2.35 5.18
C VAL A 13 3.46 -1.30 5.85
N SER A 14 4.07 -0.29 6.46
CA SER A 14 3.35 0.82 7.09
C SER A 14 3.71 2.12 6.41
N ILE A 15 2.71 2.97 6.16
CA ILE A 15 2.90 4.30 5.62
C ILE A 15 2.12 5.31 6.45
N ASN A 16 2.68 6.51 6.56
CA ASN A 16 1.97 7.62 7.18
C ASN A 16 1.05 8.27 6.13
N VAL A 17 -0.17 8.57 6.56
CA VAL A 17 -1.14 9.32 5.75
C VAL A 17 -1.62 10.51 6.58
N ARG A 18 -1.92 11.62 5.88
CA ARG A 18 -2.39 12.83 6.56
C ARG A 18 -3.78 12.65 7.16
N ASP A 19 -4.62 11.90 6.48
CA ASP A 19 -6.02 11.66 6.85
C ASP A 19 -6.35 10.20 6.59
N ALA A 20 -6.73 9.47 7.65
CA ALA A 20 -6.97 8.03 7.54
C ALA A 20 -8.16 7.71 6.64
N ALA A 21 -9.22 8.50 6.68
CA ALA A 21 -10.41 8.26 5.86
C ALA A 21 -10.10 8.45 4.37
N GLU A 22 -9.35 9.49 4.02
CA GLU A 22 -8.89 9.69 2.64
C GLU A 22 -7.99 8.56 2.19
N GLY A 23 -7.08 8.12 3.04
CA GLY A 23 -6.18 7.00 2.75
C GLY A 23 -6.95 5.70 2.50
N VAL A 24 -7.91 5.39 3.35
CA VAL A 24 -8.77 4.20 3.19
C VAL A 24 -9.53 4.28 1.86
N ALA A 25 -10.13 5.42 1.54
CA ALA A 25 -10.87 5.60 0.29
C ALA A 25 -9.96 5.34 -0.93
N PHE A 26 -8.76 5.91 -0.93
CA PHE A 26 -7.83 5.71 -2.03
C PHE A 26 -7.40 4.24 -2.16
N PHE A 27 -6.97 3.63 -1.07
CA PHE A 27 -6.48 2.25 -1.12
C PHE A 27 -7.57 1.23 -1.41
N THR A 28 -8.82 1.49 -1.04
CA THR A 28 -9.93 0.56 -1.33
C THR A 28 -10.58 0.85 -2.69
N GLU A 29 -10.98 2.09 -2.95
CA GLU A 29 -11.73 2.44 -4.16
C GLU A 29 -10.84 2.51 -5.40
N VAL A 30 -9.60 2.98 -5.25
CA VAL A 30 -8.68 3.14 -6.38
C VAL A 30 -7.79 1.92 -6.54
N LEU A 31 -7.16 1.45 -5.45
CA LEU A 31 -6.20 0.35 -5.52
C LEU A 31 -6.83 -1.03 -5.29
N GLY A 32 -8.06 -1.11 -4.79
CA GLY A 32 -8.76 -2.37 -4.67
C GLY A 32 -8.39 -3.22 -3.45
N LEU A 33 -7.72 -2.65 -2.44
CA LEU A 33 -7.44 -3.35 -1.21
C LEU A 33 -8.69 -3.48 -0.35
N THR A 34 -8.65 -4.38 0.64
CA THR A 34 -9.78 -4.64 1.53
C THR A 34 -9.42 -4.26 2.97
N VAL A 35 -10.29 -3.50 3.62
CA VAL A 35 -10.09 -3.11 5.02
C VAL A 35 -10.27 -4.30 5.94
N ARG A 36 -9.33 -4.50 6.85
CA ARG A 36 -9.44 -5.50 7.91
C ARG A 36 -10.27 -4.95 9.07
N VAL A 37 -10.97 -5.85 9.73
CA VAL A 37 -11.83 -5.49 10.88
C VAL A 37 -11.18 -5.76 12.23
N ASP A 38 -9.97 -6.31 12.23
CA ASP A 38 -9.28 -6.76 13.45
C ASP A 38 -8.18 -5.82 13.94
N ARG A 39 -8.11 -4.60 13.35
CA ARG A 39 -7.16 -3.61 13.85
C ARG A 39 -7.53 -3.21 15.28
N PRO A 40 -6.59 -3.32 16.23
CA PRO A 40 -6.86 -2.88 17.59
C PRO A 40 -7.18 -1.37 17.65
N ASP A 41 -7.86 -0.96 18.70
CA ASP A 41 -8.17 0.45 18.93
C ASP A 41 -6.91 1.14 19.48
N PHE A 42 -6.10 1.67 18.59
CA PHE A 42 -4.91 2.44 18.95
C PHE A 42 -5.30 3.87 19.32
N ARG A 43 -4.35 4.62 19.93
CA ARG A 43 -4.56 6.03 20.27
C ARG A 43 -4.42 6.96 19.06
N PHE A 44 -4.17 6.41 17.88
CA PHE A 44 -4.02 7.16 16.64
C PHE A 44 -4.89 6.54 15.57
N GLY A 45 -5.31 7.37 14.60
CA GLY A 45 -6.08 6.91 13.46
C GLY A 45 -5.24 6.09 12.50
N GLY A 46 -5.90 5.29 11.71
CA GLY A 46 -5.27 4.44 10.72
C GLY A 46 -6.18 3.33 10.26
N ALA A 47 -5.62 2.42 9.49
CA ALA A 47 -6.33 1.25 8.99
C ALA A 47 -5.35 0.15 8.63
N TRP A 48 -5.80 -1.08 8.72
CA TRP A 48 -5.10 -2.23 8.18
C TRP A 48 -5.84 -2.74 6.96
N LEU A 49 -5.11 -2.96 5.88
CA LEU A 49 -5.68 -3.34 4.60
C LEU A 49 -5.03 -4.62 4.10
N ASP A 50 -5.83 -5.53 3.57
CA ASP A 50 -5.32 -6.75 2.93
C ASP A 50 -4.96 -6.47 1.47
N ILE A 51 -3.84 -7.03 1.06
CA ILE A 51 -3.40 -7.09 -0.33
C ILE A 51 -2.78 -8.46 -0.59
N GLY A 52 -3.52 -9.34 -1.26
CA GLY A 52 -3.10 -10.73 -1.38
C GLY A 52 -2.88 -11.36 0.00
N GLY A 53 -1.77 -12.02 0.21
CA GLY A 53 -1.39 -12.60 1.51
C GLY A 53 -0.64 -11.65 2.44
N GLN A 54 -0.59 -10.36 2.13
CA GLN A 54 0.16 -9.35 2.88
C GLN A 54 -0.76 -8.22 3.29
N GLN A 55 -0.23 -7.24 4.00
CA GLN A 55 -1.03 -6.12 4.48
C GLN A 55 -0.32 -4.78 4.22
N VAL A 56 -1.12 -3.75 4.08
CA VAL A 56 -0.68 -2.35 4.16
C VAL A 56 -1.32 -1.73 5.38
N HIS A 57 -0.52 -1.13 6.25
CA HIS A 57 -0.99 -0.42 7.44
C HIS A 57 -0.87 1.07 7.20
N LEU A 58 -1.99 1.78 7.31
CA LEU A 58 -2.02 3.23 7.26
C LEU A 58 -1.95 3.77 8.68
N ILE A 59 -1.11 4.76 8.89
CA ILE A 59 -0.94 5.44 10.16
C ILE A 59 -1.24 6.92 9.93
N GLU A 60 -2.24 7.45 10.64
CA GLU A 60 -2.53 8.87 10.56
C GLU A 60 -1.47 9.64 11.35
N ALA A 61 -0.57 10.27 10.63
CA ALA A 61 0.58 10.96 11.20
C ALA A 61 1.18 11.91 10.17
N GLU A 62 2.18 12.68 10.59
CA GLU A 62 2.89 13.56 9.68
C GLU A 62 3.49 12.75 8.53
N VAL A 63 3.24 13.21 7.29
CA VAL A 63 3.79 12.58 6.09
C VAL A 63 5.21 13.07 5.90
N PRO A 64 6.21 12.17 5.86
CA PRO A 64 7.59 12.58 5.66
C PRO A 64 7.83 13.10 4.25
N ASP A 65 8.91 13.87 4.09
CA ASP A 65 9.35 14.31 2.77
C ASP A 65 9.69 13.12 1.88
N ASP A 66 9.52 13.31 0.58
CA ASP A 66 9.89 12.29 -0.41
C ASP A 66 11.40 12.22 -0.53
N CYS A 67 11.98 11.19 0.06
CA CYS A 67 13.42 10.90 0.01
C CYS A 67 13.70 9.62 -0.77
N GLY A 68 12.74 9.15 -1.58
CA GLY A 68 12.87 7.95 -2.39
C GLY A 68 12.33 6.68 -1.74
N GLN A 69 11.86 6.75 -0.47
CA GLN A 69 11.24 5.59 0.18
C GLN A 69 9.95 5.22 -0.56
N HIS A 70 9.78 3.94 -0.83
CA HIS A 70 8.60 3.46 -1.55
C HIS A 70 8.40 1.96 -1.35
N PHE A 71 7.26 1.48 -1.74
CA PHE A 71 7.02 0.05 -1.93
C PHE A 71 6.30 -0.15 -3.26
N ALA A 72 6.35 -1.37 -3.77
CA ALA A 72 5.75 -1.70 -5.05
C ALA A 72 4.64 -2.73 -4.87
N ILE A 73 3.55 -2.54 -5.60
CA ILE A 73 2.45 -3.48 -5.67
C ILE A 73 2.57 -4.26 -6.98
N HIS A 74 2.61 -5.57 -6.87
CA HIS A 74 2.59 -6.45 -8.02
C HIS A 74 1.16 -6.63 -8.51
N VAL A 75 0.93 -6.41 -9.80
CA VAL A 75 -0.40 -6.53 -10.41
C VAL A 75 -0.38 -7.57 -11.53
N ALA A 76 -1.54 -8.13 -11.83
CA ALA A 76 -1.65 -9.16 -12.86
C ALA A 76 -1.39 -8.62 -14.27
N ASP A 77 -1.81 -7.38 -14.55
CA ASP A 77 -1.70 -6.75 -15.87
C ASP A 77 -1.36 -5.27 -15.67
N ILE A 78 -0.11 -4.92 -15.97
CA ILE A 78 0.37 -3.54 -15.75
C ILE A 78 -0.34 -2.53 -16.65
N ASP A 79 -0.63 -2.89 -17.88
CA ASP A 79 -1.29 -1.96 -18.80
C ASP A 79 -2.72 -1.67 -18.37
N ALA A 80 -3.45 -2.69 -17.94
CA ALA A 80 -4.79 -2.53 -17.40
C ALA A 80 -4.79 -1.70 -16.12
N ALA A 81 -3.81 -1.92 -15.23
CA ALA A 81 -3.67 -1.15 -14.00
C ALA A 81 -3.41 0.33 -14.28
N VAL A 82 -2.49 0.63 -15.20
CA VAL A 82 -2.18 2.01 -15.58
C VAL A 82 -3.42 2.71 -16.16
N THR A 83 -4.13 2.04 -17.05
CA THR A 83 -5.36 2.57 -17.65
C THR A 83 -6.40 2.89 -16.57
N ALA A 84 -6.65 1.95 -15.66
CA ALA A 84 -7.63 2.13 -14.59
C ALA A 84 -7.27 3.29 -13.66
N LEU A 85 -5.99 3.43 -13.30
CA LEU A 85 -5.53 4.52 -12.44
C LEU A 85 -5.70 5.88 -13.13
N ARG A 86 -5.31 5.97 -14.40
CA ARG A 86 -5.45 7.22 -15.17
C ARG A 86 -6.90 7.62 -15.35
N GLN A 87 -7.79 6.67 -15.53
CA GLN A 87 -9.23 6.95 -15.62
C GLN A 87 -9.79 7.53 -14.31
N ARG A 88 -9.14 7.27 -13.19
CA ARG A 88 -9.51 7.83 -11.90
C ARG A 88 -8.73 9.10 -11.55
N GLY A 89 -7.99 9.66 -12.49
CA GLY A 89 -7.25 10.90 -12.31
C GLY A 89 -5.95 10.78 -11.57
N VAL A 90 -5.42 9.56 -11.42
CA VAL A 90 -4.13 9.34 -10.78
C VAL A 90 -3.01 9.53 -11.80
N GLU A 91 -2.01 10.34 -11.45
CA GLU A 91 -0.81 10.47 -12.26
C GLU A 91 0.03 9.20 -12.17
N VAL A 92 0.33 8.63 -13.32
CA VAL A 92 1.13 7.41 -13.42
C VAL A 92 2.12 7.59 -14.56
N SER A 93 3.40 7.35 -14.29
CA SER A 93 4.42 7.35 -15.33
C SER A 93 4.23 6.14 -16.24
N ASP A 94 4.76 6.22 -17.46
CA ASP A 94 4.70 5.09 -18.39
C ASP A 94 5.47 3.89 -17.83
N PRO A 95 4.90 2.68 -17.96
CA PRO A 95 5.62 1.47 -17.55
C PRO A 95 6.90 1.30 -18.34
N LYS A 96 7.96 0.88 -17.66
CA LYS A 96 9.24 0.60 -18.27
C LYS A 96 9.76 -0.74 -17.78
N PRO A 97 10.26 -1.60 -18.65
CA PRO A 97 10.89 -2.82 -18.20
C PRO A 97 12.15 -2.49 -17.38
N VAL A 98 12.35 -3.22 -16.31
CA VAL A 98 13.58 -3.13 -15.53
C VAL A 98 14.37 -4.40 -15.74
N ALA A 99 15.26 -4.33 -16.71
CA ALA A 99 16.20 -5.41 -17.07
C ALA A 99 15.64 -6.83 -16.99
#